data_11c0b4b284d9154939039d7d7e124717
#
_entry.id   11c0b4b284d9154939039d7d7e124717
#
_cell.length_a   1.000
_cell.length_b   1.000
_cell.length_c   1.000
_cell.angle_alpha   90.00
_cell.angle_beta   90.00
_cell.angle_gamma   90.00
#
_symmetry.space_group_name_H-M   'P 1'
#
loop_
_entity.id
_entity.type
_entity.pdbx_description
1 polymer ?
#
loop_
_entity_poly.entity_id
_entity_poly.type
_entity_poly.pdbx_seq_one_letter_code
_entity_poly.pdbx_strand_id
1 'polypeptide(L)'
;MRIIVAVLIVGGGLVTMSFAQTPQPGSDPNFTGVVTVMDAKDITGGRRNFEAGARTAWHSHENGQLIYAQSGRMRTGRRGQGFKEYDAGGSEYTPPNVEHWHGATPKEPLVQVNIQFGGATKWLTKTTDEEYNKR
;
A
#
# COMPACT_ATOMS: atom_id res chain seq x y z
N MET A 1 -4.93 -24.32 19.21
CA MET A 1 -3.73 -25.18 19.23
C MET A 1 -4.22 -26.64 19.27
N ARG A 2 -4.09 -27.36 18.16
CA ARG A 2 -4.44 -28.80 18.13
C ARG A 2 -3.19 -29.57 18.50
N ILE A 3 -3.24 -30.26 19.66
CA ILE A 3 -2.18 -31.14 20.11
C ILE A 3 -2.45 -32.50 19.47
N ILE A 4 -1.51 -32.97 18.64
CA ILE A 4 -1.56 -34.34 18.12
C ILE A 4 -0.85 -35.22 19.16
N VAL A 5 -1.61 -36.08 19.80
CA VAL A 5 -1.07 -37.09 20.75
C VAL A 5 -0.92 -38.38 19.97
N ALA A 6 0.31 -38.82 19.76
CA ALA A 6 0.58 -40.18 19.29
C ALA A 6 0.80 -41.11 20.50
N VAL A 7 0.01 -42.18 20.58
CA VAL A 7 0.12 -43.20 21.65
C VAL A 7 0.90 -44.39 21.09
N LEU A 8 2.06 -44.64 21.65
CA LEU A 8 2.85 -45.86 21.38
C LEU A 8 2.71 -46.81 22.59
N ILE A 9 2.17 -47.99 22.36
CA ILE A 9 2.05 -49.04 23.41
C ILE A 9 3.26 -49.98 23.26
N VAL A 10 4.20 -49.89 24.19
CA VAL A 10 5.32 -50.84 24.29
C VAL A 10 5.36 -51.35 25.71
N GLY A 11 5.01 -52.66 25.87
CA GLY A 11 5.30 -53.45 27.07
C GLY A 11 4.82 -52.85 28.40
N GLY A 12 3.53 -52.65 28.59
CA GLY A 12 2.91 -52.44 29.91
C GLY A 12 2.92 -51.00 30.47
N GLY A 13 3.42 -50.01 29.75
CA GLY A 13 3.37 -48.60 30.15
C GLY A 13 2.89 -47.71 29.02
N LEU A 14 1.91 -46.86 29.30
CA LEU A 14 1.49 -45.77 28.35
C LEU A 14 2.51 -44.67 28.41
N VAL A 15 3.34 -44.54 27.38
CA VAL A 15 4.17 -43.36 27.19
C VAL A 15 3.46 -42.39 26.22
N THR A 16 2.91 -41.35 26.76
CA THR A 16 2.36 -40.25 25.94
C THR A 16 3.49 -39.30 25.53
N MET A 17 3.92 -39.38 24.29
CA MET A 17 4.81 -38.34 23.72
C MET A 17 3.97 -37.18 23.19
N SER A 18 4.05 -36.06 23.90
CA SER A 18 3.55 -34.79 23.39
C SER A 18 4.60 -34.18 22.43
N PHE A 19 4.34 -34.23 21.14
CA PHE A 19 5.13 -33.46 20.19
C PHE A 19 4.64 -32.01 20.23
N ALA A 20 5.52 -31.11 20.63
CA ALA A 20 5.29 -29.68 20.39
C ALA A 20 5.20 -29.48 18.88
N GLN A 21 4.04 -29.09 18.40
CA GLN A 21 3.85 -28.75 16.98
C GLN A 21 4.68 -27.54 16.66
N THR A 22 5.66 -27.68 15.77
CA THR A 22 6.37 -26.52 15.21
C THR A 22 5.32 -25.55 14.64
N PRO A 23 5.41 -24.24 14.95
CA PRO A 23 4.48 -23.27 14.39
C PRO A 23 4.46 -23.41 12.86
N GLN A 24 3.28 -23.65 12.30
CA GLN A 24 3.10 -23.64 10.86
C GLN A 24 3.37 -22.23 10.34
N PRO A 25 4.05 -22.02 9.19
CA PRO A 25 4.17 -20.73 8.57
C PRO A 25 2.77 -20.10 8.47
N GLY A 26 2.59 -18.88 9.03
CA GLY A 26 1.31 -18.17 9.05
C GLY A 26 0.42 -18.40 10.29
N SER A 27 0.88 -19.09 11.32
CA SER A 27 0.16 -19.21 12.60
C SER A 27 0.67 -18.19 13.64
N ASP A 28 0.61 -16.90 13.32
CA ASP A 28 0.84 -15.86 14.31
C ASP A 28 -0.32 -15.87 15.33
N PRO A 29 -0.04 -15.89 16.66
CA PRO A 29 -1.08 -15.92 17.68
C PRO A 29 -2.02 -14.71 17.68
N ASN A 30 -1.63 -13.63 17.03
CA ASN A 30 -2.44 -12.43 16.89
C ASN A 30 -3.49 -12.52 15.77
N PHE A 31 -3.48 -13.59 14.97
CA PHE A 31 -4.42 -13.77 13.87
C PHE A 31 -5.33 -14.97 14.08
N THR A 32 -6.56 -14.87 13.59
CA THR A 32 -7.49 -15.99 13.47
C THR A 32 -7.44 -16.52 12.04
N GLY A 33 -7.23 -17.82 11.90
CA GLY A 33 -7.05 -18.49 10.60
C GLY A 33 -5.59 -18.53 10.15
N VAL A 34 -5.37 -18.86 8.88
CA VAL A 34 -4.02 -18.97 8.29
C VAL A 34 -3.67 -17.62 7.66
N VAL A 35 -2.62 -16.98 8.20
CA VAL A 35 -2.06 -15.73 7.65
C VAL A 35 -0.62 -16.01 7.25
N THR A 36 -0.28 -15.71 6.00
CA THR A 36 1.07 -15.87 5.45
C THR A 36 1.71 -14.51 5.23
N VAL A 37 2.91 -14.30 5.75
CA VAL A 37 3.72 -13.14 5.43
C VAL A 37 4.33 -13.35 4.04
N MET A 38 4.07 -12.40 3.15
CA MET A 38 4.65 -12.37 1.82
C MET A 38 5.87 -11.44 1.76
N ASP A 39 6.80 -11.69 0.85
CA ASP A 39 7.88 -10.77 0.53
C ASP A 39 7.31 -9.50 -0.10
N ALA A 40 7.80 -8.36 0.34
CA ALA A 40 7.38 -7.02 -0.09
C ALA A 40 8.57 -6.17 -0.56
N LYS A 41 9.65 -6.80 -1.04
CA LYS A 41 10.87 -6.11 -1.52
C LYS A 41 10.63 -5.24 -2.75
N ASP A 42 9.61 -5.56 -3.52
CA ASP A 42 9.14 -4.78 -4.66
C ASP A 42 8.33 -3.53 -4.25
N ILE A 43 7.84 -3.48 -3.01
CA ILE A 43 7.11 -2.33 -2.51
C ILE A 43 8.10 -1.23 -2.14
N THR A 44 7.99 -0.10 -2.82
CA THR A 44 8.79 1.09 -2.56
C THR A 44 7.90 2.28 -2.24
N GLY A 45 8.46 3.32 -1.64
CA GLY A 45 7.66 4.48 -1.33
C GLY A 45 8.43 5.57 -0.59
N GLY A 46 7.69 6.54 -0.10
CA GLY A 46 8.27 7.63 0.66
C GLY A 46 7.24 8.65 1.09
N ARG A 47 7.73 9.65 1.84
CA ARG A 47 6.95 10.80 2.29
C ARG A 47 7.45 12.06 1.58
N ARG A 48 6.53 12.90 1.10
CA ARG A 48 6.84 14.17 0.45
C ARG A 48 6.00 15.28 1.05
N ASN A 49 6.61 16.44 1.18
CA ASN A 49 5.91 17.68 1.49
C ASN A 49 5.70 18.46 0.19
N PHE A 50 4.46 18.80 -0.10
CA PHE A 50 4.05 19.69 -1.19
C PHE A 50 3.56 21.00 -0.59
N GLU A 51 4.14 22.10 -0.97
CA GLU A 51 3.56 23.41 -0.67
C GLU A 51 2.24 23.60 -1.41
N ALA A 52 1.41 24.55 -0.98
CA ALA A 52 0.16 24.85 -1.66
C ALA A 52 0.37 25.08 -3.16
N GLY A 53 -0.40 24.39 -4.00
CA GLY A 53 -0.29 24.42 -5.47
C GLY A 53 0.82 23.55 -6.06
N ALA A 54 1.75 23.02 -5.26
CA ALA A 54 2.80 22.13 -5.74
C ALA A 54 2.22 20.77 -6.19
N ARG A 55 2.72 20.25 -7.28
CA ARG A 55 2.22 19.02 -7.90
C ARG A 55 3.30 18.31 -8.72
N THR A 56 3.07 17.03 -9.00
CA THR A 56 3.93 16.24 -9.87
C THR A 56 3.71 16.61 -11.35
N ALA A 57 4.65 16.23 -12.20
CA ALA A 57 4.39 16.06 -13.62
C ALA A 57 3.38 14.91 -13.83
N TRP A 58 2.80 14.82 -15.02
CA TRP A 58 2.10 13.63 -15.48
C TRP A 58 3.04 12.43 -15.44
N HIS A 59 2.56 11.29 -14.96
CA HIS A 59 3.34 10.06 -14.91
C HIS A 59 2.43 8.84 -14.82
N SER A 60 3.00 7.67 -15.01
CA SER A 60 2.34 6.39 -14.76
C SER A 60 3.29 5.42 -14.10
N HIS A 61 2.74 4.42 -13.42
CA HIS A 61 3.48 3.34 -12.78
C HIS A 61 3.10 2.01 -13.42
N GLU A 62 4.08 1.18 -13.69
CA GLU A 62 3.87 -0.12 -14.33
C GLU A 62 2.91 -1.01 -13.53
N ASN A 63 3.01 -1.03 -12.21
CA ASN A 63 2.21 -1.87 -11.32
C ASN A 63 1.24 -1.06 -10.43
N GLY A 64 1.04 0.23 -10.75
CA GLY A 64 0.14 1.11 -10.00
C GLY A 64 0.78 1.79 -8.79
N GLN A 65 0.00 2.69 -8.17
CA GLN A 65 0.44 3.49 -7.02
C GLN A 65 -0.70 3.71 -6.05
N LEU A 66 -0.41 3.63 -4.76
CA LEU A 66 -1.27 4.12 -3.69
C LEU A 66 -0.68 5.41 -3.13
N ILE A 67 -1.50 6.44 -3.00
CA ILE A 67 -1.16 7.70 -2.33
C ILE A 67 -2.10 7.95 -1.17
N TYR A 68 -1.58 8.57 -0.11
CA TYR A 68 -2.29 8.85 1.13
C TYR A 68 -1.96 10.26 1.62
N ALA A 69 -2.99 11.06 1.88
CA ALA A 69 -2.85 12.37 2.49
C ALA A 69 -2.65 12.23 4.00
N GLN A 70 -1.42 12.33 4.47
CA GLN A 70 -1.12 12.23 5.91
C GLN A 70 -1.58 13.47 6.65
N SER A 71 -1.40 14.66 6.06
CA SER A 71 -1.92 15.94 6.56
C SER A 71 -2.11 16.93 5.42
N GLY A 72 -2.93 17.95 5.62
CA GLY A 72 -3.28 18.92 4.58
C GLY A 72 -4.30 18.36 3.59
N ARG A 73 -4.30 18.87 2.36
CA ARG A 73 -5.32 18.51 1.38
C ARG A 73 -4.71 18.13 0.03
N MET A 74 -4.98 16.91 -0.42
CA MET A 74 -4.47 16.33 -1.65
C MET A 74 -5.42 16.62 -2.82
N ARG A 75 -4.83 16.90 -3.99
CA ARG A 75 -5.52 16.96 -5.28
C ARG A 75 -4.85 16.00 -6.25
N THR A 76 -5.66 15.25 -7.00
CA THR A 76 -5.20 14.28 -8.00
C THR A 76 -5.95 14.47 -9.30
N GLY A 77 -5.36 14.08 -10.42
CA GLY A 77 -6.04 14.03 -11.71
C GLY A 77 -5.56 12.87 -12.55
N ARG A 78 -6.46 12.33 -13.36
CA ARG A 78 -6.18 11.28 -14.34
C ARG A 78 -6.45 11.80 -15.73
N ARG A 79 -5.71 11.29 -16.72
CA ARG A 79 -5.87 11.71 -18.11
C ARG A 79 -7.33 11.59 -18.56
N GLY A 80 -7.89 12.69 -19.11
CA GLY A 80 -9.28 12.73 -19.58
C GLY A 80 -10.34 12.88 -18.50
N GLN A 81 -9.94 13.02 -17.22
CA GLN A 81 -10.86 13.21 -16.08
C GLN A 81 -10.61 14.56 -15.41
N GLY A 82 -11.60 15.09 -14.70
CA GLY A 82 -11.42 16.20 -13.79
C GLY A 82 -10.62 15.81 -12.55
N PHE A 83 -10.19 16.81 -11.78
CA PHE A 83 -9.49 16.55 -10.54
C PHE A 83 -10.43 16.03 -9.44
N LYS A 84 -9.84 15.32 -8.47
CA LYS A 84 -10.44 14.95 -7.18
C LYS A 84 -9.64 15.54 -6.04
N GLU A 85 -10.29 15.79 -4.92
CA GLU A 85 -9.63 16.25 -3.70
C GLU A 85 -9.91 15.30 -2.54
N TYR A 86 -8.93 15.21 -1.65
CA TYR A 86 -8.97 14.36 -0.46
C TYR A 86 -8.42 15.12 0.73
N ASP A 87 -9.17 15.14 1.81
CA ASP A 87 -8.72 15.66 3.10
C ASP A 87 -7.70 14.70 3.74
N ALA A 88 -7.06 15.13 4.82
CA ALA A 88 -6.17 14.28 5.61
C ALA A 88 -6.88 12.96 5.99
N GLY A 89 -6.18 11.84 5.84
CA GLY A 89 -6.74 10.49 5.97
C GLY A 89 -7.26 9.89 4.65
N GLY A 90 -7.48 10.71 3.62
CA GLY A 90 -7.91 10.23 2.31
C GLY A 90 -6.79 9.59 1.51
N SER A 91 -7.16 8.63 0.66
CA SER A 91 -6.22 7.91 -0.20
C SER A 91 -6.80 7.67 -1.59
N GLU A 92 -5.92 7.47 -2.55
CA GLU A 92 -6.29 7.07 -3.91
C GLU A 92 -5.32 5.99 -4.43
N TYR A 93 -5.89 4.94 -4.98
CA TYR A 93 -5.15 3.95 -5.76
C TYR A 93 -5.28 4.25 -7.24
N THR A 94 -4.14 4.42 -7.92
CA THR A 94 -4.07 4.54 -9.37
C THR A 94 -3.64 3.20 -9.97
N PRO A 95 -4.45 2.58 -10.85
CA PRO A 95 -4.13 1.30 -11.48
C PRO A 95 -2.86 1.34 -12.34
N PRO A 96 -2.31 0.16 -12.72
CA PRO A 96 -1.18 0.04 -13.61
C PRO A 96 -1.35 0.84 -14.91
N ASN A 97 -0.28 1.54 -15.32
CA ASN A 97 -0.15 2.29 -16.57
C ASN A 97 -1.16 3.45 -16.77
N VAL A 98 -1.93 3.82 -15.76
CA VAL A 98 -2.83 4.97 -15.83
C VAL A 98 -2.03 6.25 -15.66
N GLU A 99 -2.09 7.16 -16.65
CA GLU A 99 -1.47 8.48 -16.57
C GLU A 99 -2.22 9.37 -15.58
N HIS A 100 -1.48 9.89 -14.62
CA HIS A 100 -2.02 10.71 -13.54
C HIS A 100 -1.01 11.73 -13.03
N TRP A 101 -1.48 12.65 -12.24
CA TRP A 101 -0.70 13.57 -11.42
C TRP A 101 -1.32 13.67 -10.02
N HIS A 102 -0.54 14.12 -9.05
CA HIS A 102 -1.01 14.40 -7.70
C HIS A 102 -0.19 15.53 -7.05
N GLY A 103 -0.74 16.13 -6.01
CA GLY A 103 -0.09 17.21 -5.28
C GLY A 103 -1.01 17.84 -4.24
N ALA A 104 -0.60 18.99 -3.73
CA ALA A 104 -1.38 19.80 -2.81
C ALA A 104 -2.53 20.53 -3.53
N THR A 105 -3.55 20.98 -2.82
CA THR A 105 -4.53 21.92 -3.35
C THR A 105 -3.93 23.33 -3.53
N PRO A 106 -4.59 24.24 -4.27
CA PRO A 106 -4.07 25.58 -4.44
C PRO A 106 -3.93 26.41 -3.15
N LYS A 107 -4.66 26.02 -2.09
CA LYS A 107 -4.77 26.80 -0.86
C LYS A 107 -4.11 26.17 0.34
N GLU A 108 -3.90 24.85 0.33
CA GLU A 108 -3.40 24.08 1.47
C GLU A 108 -2.22 23.22 1.07
N PRO A 109 -1.15 23.16 1.90
CA PRO A 109 -0.05 22.24 1.70
C PRO A 109 -0.49 20.80 1.94
N LEU A 110 0.37 19.84 1.59
CA LEU A 110 0.12 18.42 1.72
C LEU A 110 1.37 17.69 2.18
N VAL A 111 1.25 16.88 3.22
CA VAL A 111 2.19 15.79 3.48
C VAL A 111 1.60 14.51 2.93
N GLN A 112 2.23 13.96 1.91
CA GLN A 112 1.78 12.76 1.20
C GLN A 112 2.71 11.58 1.46
N VAL A 113 2.15 10.42 1.71
CA VAL A 113 2.82 9.12 1.62
C VAL A 113 2.46 8.49 0.28
N ASN A 114 3.45 8.00 -0.43
CA ASN A 114 3.24 7.23 -1.67
C ASN A 114 3.82 5.83 -1.53
N ILE A 115 3.13 4.86 -2.09
CA ILE A 115 3.52 3.45 -2.18
C ILE A 115 3.43 3.03 -3.64
N GLN A 116 4.50 2.41 -4.15
CA GLN A 116 4.59 1.84 -5.49
C GLN A 116 4.77 0.33 -5.37
N PHE A 117 4.15 -0.41 -6.27
CA PHE A 117 4.13 -1.88 -6.24
C PHE A 117 5.13 -2.49 -7.23
N GLY A 118 6.37 -1.96 -7.20
CA GLY A 118 7.42 -2.36 -8.14
C GLY A 118 7.24 -1.77 -9.53
N GLY A 119 8.09 -2.19 -10.45
CA GLY A 119 8.09 -1.71 -11.83
C GLY A 119 8.63 -0.30 -12.00
N ALA A 120 8.62 0.17 -13.24
CA ALA A 120 9.15 1.47 -13.62
C ALA A 120 8.11 2.59 -13.45
N THR A 121 8.60 3.81 -13.17
CA THR A 121 7.80 5.05 -13.29
C THR A 121 8.13 5.70 -14.62
N LYS A 122 7.12 5.94 -15.44
CA LYS A 122 7.24 6.71 -16.69
C LYS A 122 6.82 8.15 -16.43
N TRP A 123 7.79 9.07 -16.44
CA TRP A 123 7.56 10.50 -16.33
C TRP A 123 7.20 11.12 -17.68
N LEU A 124 6.26 12.04 -17.68
CA LEU A 124 5.73 12.73 -18.86
C LEU A 124 5.89 14.27 -18.70
N THR A 125 5.05 15.04 -19.39
CA THR A 125 5.06 16.50 -19.32
C THR A 125 4.64 17.03 -17.96
N LYS A 126 5.11 18.23 -17.60
CA LYS A 126 4.63 18.93 -16.41
C LYS A 126 3.13 19.18 -16.52
N THR A 127 2.43 19.01 -15.41
CA THR A 127 1.01 19.34 -15.29
C THR A 127 0.85 20.86 -15.35
N THR A 128 0.14 21.37 -16.37
CA THR A 128 -0.12 22.80 -16.53
C THR A 128 -1.14 23.32 -15.51
N ASP A 129 -1.25 24.64 -15.35
CA ASP A 129 -2.27 25.23 -14.47
C ASP A 129 -3.69 24.96 -14.98
N GLU A 130 -3.88 24.90 -16.31
CA GLU A 130 -5.16 24.55 -16.92
C GLU A 130 -5.57 23.11 -16.55
N GLU A 131 -4.67 22.14 -16.75
CA GLU A 131 -4.91 20.72 -16.41
C GLU A 131 -5.16 20.54 -14.92
N TYR A 132 -4.38 21.23 -14.08
CA TYR A 132 -4.49 21.18 -12.63
C TYR A 132 -5.83 21.73 -12.11
N ASN A 133 -6.44 22.69 -12.79
CA ASN A 133 -7.70 23.32 -12.41
C ASN A 133 -8.92 22.81 -13.21
N LYS A 134 -8.73 21.85 -14.10
CA LYS A 134 -9.82 21.29 -14.92
C LYS A 134 -10.69 20.36 -14.05
N ARG A 135 -11.96 20.74 -13.93
CA ARG A 135 -13.01 19.93 -13.28
C ARG A 135 -13.66 18.95 -14.24
#